data_a2384e2e73a521fc08302a184f5d9f5f
#
_entry.id   a2384e2e73a521fc08302a184f5d9f5f
#
_cell.length_a   1.000
_cell.length_b   1.000
_cell.length_c   1.000
_cell.angle_alpha   90.00
_cell.angle_beta   90.00
_cell.angle_gamma   90.00
#
_symmetry.space_group_name_H-M   'P 1'
#
loop_
_entity.id
_entity.type
_entity.pdbx_description
1 polymer ?
#
loop_
_entity_poly.entity_id
_entity_poly.type
_entity_poly.pdbx_seq_one_letter_code
_entity_poly.pdbx_strand_id
1 'polypeptide(L)'
;MEKCMICANPGFILIYNGTLKKCNRCGYATANLEISNELLERTYSLNYFMGEEYLDYLKDKEILQLNFEKRIQFILRHIPAALPIRNCLEIGCAYGFFGETLKKHFNTDYKGVDVVPETVSYGREVLALDLLQADYLQMPAPVQPYTDVFMWDVIEHLQYPVDFLHKAYHELGPGGRIYITTGDFGALLPMIQGSKWRMIHPPSHIHYFTRKNLRSLLEAQGFSIVRSTYMPVYRSIRQIFYSLFLLNRPKKGMARLMGMIPEGWNFSVNTFDIVFIIGQKV
;
A
#
# COMPACT_ATOMS: atom_id res chain seq x y z
N MET A 1 12.31 15.21 21.96
CA MET A 1 12.34 13.74 21.82
C MET A 1 11.19 13.31 20.90
N GLU A 2 11.50 12.50 19.93
CA GLU A 2 10.50 11.94 19.00
C GLU A 2 9.49 11.08 19.77
N LYS A 3 8.18 11.28 19.51
CA LYS A 3 7.12 10.48 20.14
C LYS A 3 6.52 9.52 19.13
N CYS A 4 6.13 8.35 19.58
CA CYS A 4 5.45 7.36 18.75
C CYS A 4 4.12 7.92 18.21
N MET A 5 3.93 7.93 16.91
CA MET A 5 2.71 8.46 16.26
C MET A 5 1.43 7.70 16.67
N ILE A 6 1.57 6.45 17.17
CA ILE A 6 0.42 5.61 17.55
C ILE A 6 0.00 5.84 19.00
N CYS A 7 0.96 5.92 19.94
CA CYS A 7 0.65 5.91 21.37
C CYS A 7 1.34 7.01 22.17
N ALA A 8 1.96 7.98 21.49
CA ALA A 8 2.69 9.12 22.05
C ALA A 8 3.82 8.76 23.03
N ASN A 9 4.20 7.49 23.15
CA ASN A 9 5.31 7.05 24.01
C ASN A 9 6.64 7.53 23.43
N PRO A 10 7.57 8.11 24.24
CA PRO A 10 8.88 8.56 23.77
C PRO A 10 9.93 7.44 23.68
N GLY A 11 9.62 6.24 24.21
CA GLY A 11 10.58 5.13 24.31
C GLY A 11 10.61 4.29 23.01
N PHE A 12 11.78 4.30 22.37
CA PHE A 12 12.09 3.43 21.24
C PHE A 12 13.32 2.59 21.54
N ILE A 13 13.36 1.38 20.98
CA ILE A 13 14.53 0.51 20.96
C ILE A 13 14.96 0.28 19.51
N LEU A 14 16.26 0.22 19.30
CA LEU A 14 16.82 -0.14 18.00
C LEU A 14 16.76 -1.65 17.81
N ILE A 15 16.28 -2.07 16.67
CA ILE A 15 16.20 -3.47 16.25
C ILE A 15 16.86 -3.67 14.88
N TYR A 16 17.16 -4.91 14.54
CA TYR A 16 17.74 -5.30 13.25
C TYR A 16 19.03 -4.51 12.91
N ASN A 17 20.02 -4.56 13.85
CA ASN A 17 21.28 -3.85 13.73
C ASN A 17 21.13 -2.32 13.55
N GLY A 18 20.10 -1.75 14.15
CA GLY A 18 19.83 -0.32 14.08
C GLY A 18 19.05 0.14 12.83
N THR A 19 18.62 -0.78 11.98
CA THR A 19 17.84 -0.44 10.77
C THR A 19 16.48 0.17 11.12
N LEU A 20 15.85 -0.32 12.19
CA LEU A 20 14.53 0.16 12.62
C LEU A 20 14.56 0.66 14.06
N LYS A 21 13.69 1.63 14.36
CA LYS A 21 13.29 2.05 15.71
C LYS A 21 11.92 1.45 16.02
N LYS A 22 11.80 0.65 17.08
CA LYS A 22 10.54 0.04 17.53
C LYS A 22 10.08 0.66 18.84
N CYS A 23 8.83 1.13 18.88
CA CYS A 23 8.20 1.61 20.11
C CYS A 23 8.07 0.46 21.12
N ASN A 24 8.61 0.66 22.32
CA ASN A 24 8.61 -0.35 23.37
C ASN A 24 7.22 -0.56 24.02
N ARG A 25 6.25 0.35 23.78
CA ARG A 25 4.89 0.27 24.33
C ARG A 25 3.90 -0.40 23.37
N CYS A 26 3.83 0.01 22.11
CA CYS A 26 2.79 -0.47 21.20
C CYS A 26 3.33 -1.38 20.07
N GLY A 27 4.65 -1.53 19.94
CA GLY A 27 5.25 -2.39 18.94
C GLY A 27 5.29 -1.83 17.51
N TYR A 28 4.76 -0.62 17.27
CA TYR A 28 4.96 0.11 16.01
C TYR A 28 6.46 0.32 15.79
N ALA A 29 6.91 0.18 14.55
CA ALA A 29 8.28 0.47 14.19
C ALA A 29 8.38 1.43 13.01
N THR A 30 9.50 2.13 12.89
CA THR A 30 9.81 3.03 11.79
C THR A 30 11.27 2.86 11.39
N ALA A 31 11.59 3.20 10.15
CA ALA A 31 12.96 3.22 9.66
C ALA A 31 13.81 4.17 10.53
N ASN A 32 15.02 3.73 10.87
CA ASN A 32 15.97 4.55 11.64
C ASN A 32 16.86 5.35 10.69
N LEU A 33 16.24 6.25 9.94
CA LEU A 33 16.93 7.14 9.00
C LEU A 33 16.23 8.50 8.99
N GLU A 34 16.93 9.51 8.51
CA GLU A 34 16.36 10.82 8.28
C GLU A 34 15.62 10.82 6.94
N ILE A 35 14.33 11.15 6.97
CA ILE A 35 13.48 11.21 5.79
C ILE A 35 13.51 12.65 5.28
N SER A 36 14.10 12.86 4.11
CA SER A 36 14.07 14.13 3.38
C SER A 36 13.23 14.01 2.12
N ASN A 37 12.73 15.14 1.62
CA ASN A 37 11.98 15.15 0.34
C ASN A 37 12.88 14.63 -0.81
N GLU A 38 14.16 14.98 -0.83
CA GLU A 38 15.11 14.50 -1.82
C GLU A 38 15.28 12.96 -1.78
N LEU A 39 15.32 12.38 -0.58
CA LEU A 39 15.35 10.93 -0.42
C LEU A 39 14.08 10.28 -1.00
N LEU A 40 12.91 10.86 -0.73
CA LEU A 40 11.63 10.35 -1.23
C LEU A 40 11.54 10.46 -2.75
N GLU A 41 11.90 11.61 -3.35
CA GLU A 41 11.91 11.80 -4.79
C GLU A 41 12.81 10.77 -5.51
N ARG A 42 13.98 10.50 -4.96
CA ARG A 42 14.88 9.45 -5.47
C ARG A 42 14.30 8.06 -5.34
N THR A 43 13.64 7.77 -4.20
CA THR A 43 13.07 6.45 -3.91
C THR A 43 11.85 6.17 -4.78
N TYR A 44 10.96 7.15 -4.96
CA TYR A 44 9.73 7.01 -5.77
C TYR A 44 9.89 7.57 -7.17
N SER A 45 10.97 7.19 -7.84
CA SER A 45 11.20 7.42 -9.26
C SER A 45 10.63 6.27 -10.09
N LEU A 46 10.70 6.40 -11.43
CA LEU A 46 10.30 5.30 -12.33
C LEU A 46 11.03 3.98 -12.03
N ASN A 47 12.28 4.06 -11.54
CA ASN A 47 13.07 2.88 -11.17
C ASN A 47 12.42 2.03 -10.06
N TYR A 48 11.63 2.64 -9.17
CA TYR A 48 10.83 1.92 -8.18
C TYR A 48 9.93 0.87 -8.83
N PHE A 49 9.30 1.22 -9.95
CA PHE A 49 8.40 0.34 -10.71
C PHE A 49 9.12 -0.57 -11.70
N MET A 50 10.43 -0.33 -11.97
CA MET A 50 11.21 -1.02 -12.98
C MET A 50 12.60 -1.39 -12.47
N GLY A 51 12.72 -2.55 -11.81
CA GLY A 51 14.00 -3.14 -11.44
C GLY A 51 14.47 -2.91 -10.00
N GLU A 52 13.82 -2.05 -9.23
CA GLU A 52 14.08 -1.91 -7.78
C GLU A 52 13.08 -2.71 -6.94
N GLU A 53 11.90 -2.17 -6.66
CA GLU A 53 10.87 -2.88 -5.86
C GLU A 53 10.14 -3.93 -6.71
N TYR A 54 9.81 -3.56 -7.95
CA TYR A 54 9.18 -4.43 -8.94
C TYR A 54 10.15 -4.77 -10.05
N LEU A 55 10.14 -6.02 -10.53
CA LEU A 55 10.92 -6.41 -11.69
C LEU A 55 10.46 -5.62 -12.94
N ASP A 56 9.14 -5.58 -13.16
CA ASP A 56 8.47 -4.81 -14.19
C ASP A 56 6.97 -4.75 -13.84
N TYR A 57 6.53 -3.62 -13.29
CA TYR A 57 5.16 -3.44 -12.83
C TYR A 57 4.14 -3.54 -13.97
N LEU A 58 4.51 -3.09 -15.18
CA LEU A 58 3.64 -3.18 -16.35
C LEU A 58 3.43 -4.63 -16.80
N LYS A 59 4.47 -5.46 -16.78
CA LYS A 59 4.35 -6.89 -17.10
C LYS A 59 3.56 -7.66 -16.06
N ASP A 60 3.59 -7.20 -14.81
CA ASP A 60 2.82 -7.81 -13.73
C ASP A 60 1.33 -7.35 -13.70
N LYS A 61 0.87 -6.54 -14.68
CA LYS A 61 -0.49 -5.97 -14.74
C LYS A 61 -1.58 -7.01 -14.46
N GLU A 62 -1.56 -8.14 -15.14
CA GLU A 62 -2.59 -9.18 -14.98
C GLU A 62 -2.65 -9.72 -13.55
N ILE A 63 -1.48 -9.96 -12.93
CA ILE A 63 -1.38 -10.49 -11.56
C ILE A 63 -1.85 -9.44 -10.55
N LEU A 64 -1.48 -8.17 -10.76
CA LEU A 64 -1.93 -7.06 -9.94
C LEU A 64 -3.46 -6.91 -10.03
N GLN A 65 -4.02 -7.00 -11.23
CA GLN A 65 -5.47 -6.96 -11.43
C GLN A 65 -6.19 -8.14 -10.78
N LEU A 66 -5.62 -9.36 -10.77
CA LEU A 66 -6.17 -10.48 -10.01
C LEU A 66 -6.22 -10.20 -8.50
N ASN A 67 -5.23 -9.47 -7.96
CA ASN A 67 -5.24 -9.05 -6.56
C ASN A 67 -6.32 -7.99 -6.30
N PHE A 68 -6.46 -7.01 -7.17
CA PHE A 68 -7.52 -6.00 -7.08
C PHE A 68 -8.90 -6.63 -7.21
N GLU A 69 -9.08 -7.57 -8.13
CA GLU A 69 -10.32 -8.32 -8.29
C GLU A 69 -10.73 -9.02 -6.98
N LYS A 70 -9.79 -9.68 -6.30
CA LYS A 70 -10.06 -10.29 -4.99
C LYS A 70 -10.48 -9.28 -3.93
N ARG A 71 -9.82 -8.11 -3.89
CA ARG A 71 -10.16 -7.02 -2.98
C ARG A 71 -11.58 -6.50 -3.26
N ILE A 72 -11.91 -6.28 -4.54
CA ILE A 72 -13.24 -5.85 -4.98
C ILE A 72 -14.31 -6.90 -4.63
N GLN A 73 -14.07 -8.17 -4.91
CA GLN A 73 -14.98 -9.25 -4.55
C GLN A 73 -15.19 -9.36 -3.04
N PHE A 74 -14.16 -9.09 -2.25
CA PHE A 74 -14.29 -9.01 -0.79
C PHE A 74 -15.17 -7.83 -0.38
N ILE A 75 -14.98 -6.66 -0.97
CA ILE A 75 -15.78 -5.45 -0.72
C ILE A 75 -17.25 -5.72 -1.06
N LEU A 76 -17.54 -6.27 -2.24
CA LEU A 76 -18.91 -6.62 -2.68
C LEU A 76 -19.63 -7.56 -1.72
N ARG A 77 -18.91 -8.47 -1.06
CA ARG A 77 -19.52 -9.43 -0.10
C ARG A 77 -19.77 -8.85 1.28
N HIS A 78 -19.03 -7.82 1.67
CA HIS A 78 -19.04 -7.35 3.06
C HIS A 78 -19.55 -5.91 3.24
N ILE A 79 -19.67 -5.16 2.15
CA ILE A 79 -20.25 -3.82 2.16
C ILE A 79 -21.67 -3.91 1.59
N PRO A 80 -22.68 -3.38 2.29
CA PRO A 80 -24.07 -3.42 1.82
C PRO A 80 -24.21 -2.77 0.43
N ALA A 81 -24.98 -3.41 -0.45
CA ALA A 81 -25.27 -2.91 -1.80
C ALA A 81 -25.97 -1.53 -1.80
N ALA A 82 -26.64 -1.18 -0.69
CA ALA A 82 -27.24 0.13 -0.49
C ALA A 82 -26.23 1.28 -0.35
N LEU A 83 -24.93 0.97 -0.17
CA LEU A 83 -23.83 1.93 -0.06
C LEU A 83 -22.88 1.77 -1.25
N PRO A 84 -23.30 2.07 -2.48
CA PRO A 84 -22.48 1.88 -3.68
C PRO A 84 -21.28 2.83 -3.69
N ILE A 85 -20.17 2.36 -4.27
CA ILE A 85 -18.99 3.16 -4.57
C ILE A 85 -19.35 4.09 -5.74
N ARG A 86 -19.45 5.40 -5.52
CA ARG A 86 -19.91 6.36 -6.52
C ARG A 86 -18.85 7.39 -6.90
N ASN A 87 -18.26 8.05 -5.93
CA ASN A 87 -17.20 9.04 -6.10
C ASN A 87 -16.02 8.58 -5.26
N CYS A 88 -14.94 8.16 -5.89
CA CYS A 88 -13.84 7.56 -5.17
C CYS A 88 -12.48 8.14 -5.55
N LEU A 89 -11.59 8.10 -4.58
CA LEU A 89 -10.19 8.49 -4.72
C LEU A 89 -9.29 7.29 -4.42
N GLU A 90 -8.32 7.04 -5.28
CA GLU A 90 -7.18 6.17 -4.99
C GLU A 90 -5.93 7.01 -4.76
N ILE A 91 -5.33 6.91 -3.57
CA ILE A 91 -4.08 7.56 -3.21
C ILE A 91 -2.94 6.56 -3.46
N GLY A 92 -1.91 6.97 -4.22
CA GLY A 92 -0.84 6.10 -4.69
C GLY A 92 -1.33 5.15 -5.78
N CYS A 93 -2.00 5.71 -6.80
CA CYS A 93 -2.66 4.90 -7.84
C CYS A 93 -1.69 4.26 -8.84
N ALA A 94 -0.41 4.62 -8.84
CA ALA A 94 0.59 4.16 -9.81
C ALA A 94 0.05 4.26 -11.26
N TYR A 95 0.03 3.16 -12.00
CA TYR A 95 -0.49 3.08 -13.38
C TYR A 95 -2.03 3.08 -13.48
N GLY A 96 -2.77 3.07 -12.36
CA GLY A 96 -4.23 3.07 -12.35
C GLY A 96 -4.88 1.69 -12.57
N PHE A 97 -4.16 0.60 -12.39
CA PHE A 97 -4.69 -0.76 -12.64
C PHE A 97 -5.85 -1.13 -11.71
N PHE A 98 -5.90 -0.60 -10.49
CA PHE A 98 -7.05 -0.75 -9.62
C PHE A 98 -8.26 -0.01 -10.18
N GLY A 99 -8.10 1.25 -10.59
CA GLY A 99 -9.18 2.05 -11.19
C GLY A 99 -9.76 1.39 -12.44
N GLU A 100 -8.90 0.84 -13.34
CA GLU A 100 -9.34 0.08 -14.51
C GLU A 100 -10.16 -1.16 -14.09
N THR A 101 -9.74 -1.86 -13.03
CA THR A 101 -10.46 -3.03 -12.52
C THR A 101 -11.76 -2.63 -11.83
N LEU A 102 -11.74 -1.57 -11.02
CA LEU A 102 -12.91 -1.08 -10.27
C LEU A 102 -14.05 -0.69 -11.21
N LYS A 103 -13.74 0.02 -12.32
CA LYS A 103 -14.73 0.46 -13.32
C LYS A 103 -15.43 -0.69 -14.05
N LYS A 104 -14.91 -1.91 -14.00
CA LYS A 104 -15.61 -3.12 -14.52
C LYS A 104 -16.76 -3.55 -13.61
N HIS A 105 -16.72 -3.20 -12.33
CA HIS A 105 -17.70 -3.62 -11.30
C HIS A 105 -18.64 -2.51 -10.87
N PHE A 106 -18.19 -1.27 -10.98
CA PHE A 106 -18.96 -0.12 -10.49
C PHE A 106 -19.02 0.99 -11.55
N ASN A 107 -20.20 1.57 -11.70
CA ASN A 107 -20.35 2.86 -12.39
C ASN A 107 -19.96 3.96 -11.38
N THR A 108 -18.69 4.35 -11.38
CA THR A 108 -18.10 5.23 -10.37
C THR A 108 -17.28 6.35 -11.02
N ASP A 109 -17.35 7.53 -10.44
CA ASP A 109 -16.43 8.63 -10.70
C ASP A 109 -15.14 8.32 -9.94
N TYR A 110 -14.18 7.73 -10.65
CA TYR A 110 -12.89 7.36 -10.11
C TYR A 110 -11.86 8.43 -10.43
N LYS A 111 -11.12 8.84 -9.38
CA LYS A 111 -9.91 9.65 -9.48
C LYS A 111 -8.74 8.93 -8.83
N GLY A 112 -7.59 8.91 -9.49
CA GLY A 112 -6.34 8.43 -8.92
C GLY A 112 -5.35 9.56 -8.74
N VAL A 113 -4.54 9.52 -7.70
CA VAL A 113 -3.43 10.45 -7.48
C VAL A 113 -2.13 9.70 -7.20
N ASP A 114 -1.06 10.11 -7.86
CA ASP A 114 0.29 9.59 -7.64
C ASP A 114 1.32 10.70 -7.86
N VAL A 115 2.49 10.56 -7.28
CA VAL A 115 3.59 11.53 -7.41
C VAL A 115 4.45 11.27 -8.66
N VAL A 116 4.41 10.07 -9.23
CA VAL A 116 5.27 9.64 -10.34
C VAL A 116 4.62 10.01 -11.68
N PRO A 117 5.21 10.94 -12.46
CA PRO A 117 4.58 11.45 -13.67
C PRO A 117 4.39 10.41 -14.77
N GLU A 118 5.34 9.47 -14.93
CA GLU A 118 5.31 8.46 -15.98
C GLU A 118 4.17 7.47 -15.78
N THR A 119 3.91 7.05 -14.53
CA THR A 119 2.82 6.14 -14.22
C THR A 119 1.46 6.79 -14.45
N VAL A 120 1.34 8.06 -14.05
CA VAL A 120 0.12 8.86 -14.27
C VAL A 120 -0.14 9.09 -15.76
N SER A 121 0.88 9.45 -16.54
CA SER A 121 0.74 9.63 -18.01
C SER A 121 0.24 8.36 -18.68
N TYR A 122 0.82 7.21 -18.33
CA TYR A 122 0.35 5.92 -18.85
C TYR A 122 -1.13 5.67 -18.53
N GLY A 123 -1.54 5.86 -17.28
CA GLY A 123 -2.93 5.62 -16.87
C GLY A 123 -3.93 6.55 -17.57
N ARG A 124 -3.53 7.80 -17.83
CA ARG A 124 -4.34 8.77 -18.58
C ARG A 124 -4.42 8.43 -20.08
N GLU A 125 -3.28 8.20 -20.70
CA GLU A 125 -3.16 8.07 -22.16
C GLU A 125 -3.55 6.68 -22.66
N VAL A 126 -3.21 5.62 -21.90
CA VAL A 126 -3.45 4.23 -22.32
C VAL A 126 -4.71 3.65 -21.73
N LEU A 127 -5.05 3.98 -20.49
CA LEU A 127 -6.22 3.41 -19.78
C LEU A 127 -7.42 4.38 -19.75
N ALA A 128 -7.26 5.61 -20.25
CA ALA A 128 -8.27 6.67 -20.25
C ALA A 128 -8.90 6.91 -18.86
N LEU A 129 -8.06 6.92 -17.81
CA LEU A 129 -8.45 7.14 -16.43
C LEU A 129 -8.24 8.60 -16.02
N ASP A 130 -9.04 9.11 -15.09
CA ASP A 130 -8.81 10.40 -14.44
C ASP A 130 -7.74 10.24 -13.37
N LEU A 131 -6.48 10.39 -13.77
CA LEU A 131 -5.34 10.36 -12.87
C LEU A 131 -4.71 11.76 -12.78
N LEU A 132 -4.23 12.10 -11.58
CA LEU A 132 -3.56 13.37 -11.31
C LEU A 132 -2.17 13.14 -10.75
N GLN A 133 -1.16 13.75 -11.38
CA GLN A 133 0.17 13.82 -10.79
C GLN A 133 0.18 14.91 -9.74
N ALA A 134 0.20 14.54 -8.47
CA ALA A 134 0.25 15.48 -7.36
C ALA A 134 0.69 14.81 -6.05
N ASP A 135 1.19 15.63 -5.13
CA ASP A 135 1.17 15.28 -3.70
C ASP A 135 -0.25 15.45 -3.17
N TYR A 136 -0.83 14.36 -2.68
CA TYR A 136 -2.21 14.37 -2.15
C TYR A 136 -2.41 15.42 -1.06
N LEU A 137 -1.43 15.65 -0.18
CA LEU A 137 -1.56 16.64 0.89
C LEU A 137 -1.70 18.08 0.36
N GLN A 138 -1.16 18.36 -0.83
CA GLN A 138 -1.22 19.68 -1.48
C GLN A 138 -2.47 19.86 -2.37
N MET A 139 -3.25 18.80 -2.60
CA MET A 139 -4.45 18.91 -3.41
C MET A 139 -5.53 19.73 -2.68
N PRO A 140 -6.30 20.55 -3.43
CA PRO A 140 -7.48 21.22 -2.88
C PRO A 140 -8.53 20.17 -2.48
N ALA A 141 -9.40 20.57 -1.54
CA ALA A 141 -10.55 19.74 -1.18
C ALA A 141 -11.44 19.45 -2.39
N PRO A 142 -12.03 18.24 -2.50
CA PRO A 142 -12.92 17.91 -3.60
C PRO A 142 -14.20 18.75 -3.58
N VAL A 143 -14.75 19.05 -4.76
CA VAL A 143 -16.03 19.76 -4.89
C VAL A 143 -17.18 18.99 -4.26
N GLN A 144 -17.15 17.67 -4.41
CA GLN A 144 -18.09 16.75 -3.77
C GLN A 144 -17.33 15.76 -2.91
N PRO A 145 -17.79 15.47 -1.67
CA PRO A 145 -17.14 14.51 -0.81
C PRO A 145 -17.02 13.14 -1.48
N TYR A 146 -15.91 12.46 -1.21
CA TYR A 146 -15.73 11.08 -1.66
C TYR A 146 -16.66 10.13 -0.88
N THR A 147 -17.14 9.09 -1.55
CA THR A 147 -17.82 7.96 -0.88
C THR A 147 -16.80 6.93 -0.38
N ASP A 148 -15.67 6.82 -1.08
CA ASP A 148 -14.66 5.80 -0.82
C ASP A 148 -13.25 6.32 -1.15
N VAL A 149 -12.29 6.02 -0.27
CA VAL A 149 -10.87 6.32 -0.45
C VAL A 149 -10.08 5.02 -0.36
N PHE A 150 -9.16 4.80 -1.28
CA PHE A 150 -8.36 3.59 -1.37
C PHE A 150 -6.86 3.91 -1.22
N MET A 151 -6.15 3.10 -0.43
CA MET A 151 -4.69 3.08 -0.29
C MET A 151 -4.21 1.63 -0.33
N TRP A 152 -3.65 1.20 -1.46
CA TRP A 152 -3.19 -0.17 -1.66
C TRP A 152 -1.68 -0.26 -1.52
N ASP A 153 -1.21 -0.72 -0.35
CA ASP A 153 0.22 -0.83 -0.02
C ASP A 153 0.94 0.54 -0.20
N VAL A 154 0.39 1.60 0.43
CA VAL A 154 0.83 3.00 0.33
C VAL A 154 1.18 3.60 1.68
N ILE A 155 0.40 3.30 2.72
CA ILE A 155 0.52 3.98 4.03
C ILE A 155 1.88 3.80 4.69
N GLU A 156 2.57 2.69 4.42
CA GLU A 156 3.93 2.39 4.89
C GLU A 156 5.01 3.26 4.26
N HIS A 157 4.70 3.87 3.13
CA HIS A 157 5.61 4.71 2.35
C HIS A 157 5.49 6.21 2.67
N LEU A 158 4.37 6.63 3.26
CA LEU A 158 4.07 8.05 3.46
C LEU A 158 4.94 8.65 4.56
N GLN A 159 5.50 9.84 4.32
CA GLN A 159 6.23 10.57 5.36
C GLN A 159 5.33 10.97 6.53
N TYR A 160 4.09 11.39 6.25
CA TYR A 160 3.12 11.90 7.21
C TYR A 160 1.79 11.13 7.14
N PRO A 161 1.74 9.83 7.47
CA PRO A 161 0.54 9.01 7.30
C PRO A 161 -0.66 9.52 8.12
N VAL A 162 -0.41 10.17 9.25
CA VAL A 162 -1.47 10.79 10.08
C VAL A 162 -2.18 11.90 9.31
N ASP A 163 -1.43 12.76 8.62
CA ASP A 163 -1.99 13.89 7.87
C ASP A 163 -2.78 13.42 6.65
N PHE A 164 -2.30 12.36 5.98
CA PHE A 164 -3.03 11.69 4.89
C PHE A 164 -4.38 11.14 5.38
N LEU A 165 -4.40 10.44 6.51
CA LEU A 165 -5.63 9.88 7.07
C LEU A 165 -6.59 10.98 7.55
N HIS A 166 -6.05 12.03 8.17
CA HIS A 166 -6.82 13.19 8.60
C HIS A 166 -7.49 13.87 7.41
N LYS A 167 -6.74 14.18 6.35
CA LYS A 167 -7.27 14.77 5.13
C LYS A 167 -8.33 13.86 4.50
N ALA A 168 -8.05 12.56 4.35
CA ALA A 168 -9.00 11.59 3.80
C ALA A 168 -10.29 11.53 4.61
N TYR A 169 -10.21 11.58 5.96
CA TYR A 169 -11.39 11.63 6.81
C TYR A 169 -12.26 12.86 6.53
N HIS A 170 -11.64 14.04 6.37
CA HIS A 170 -12.36 15.28 6.11
C HIS A 170 -12.97 15.33 4.70
N GLU A 171 -12.32 14.75 3.72
CA GLU A 171 -12.80 14.69 2.33
C GLU A 171 -13.86 13.61 2.08
N LEU A 172 -13.97 12.62 2.96
CA LEU A 172 -15.05 11.64 2.94
C LEU A 172 -16.36 12.25 3.41
N GLY A 173 -17.45 11.94 2.71
CA GLY A 173 -18.80 12.24 3.15
C GLY A 173 -19.23 11.40 4.37
N PRO A 174 -20.39 11.73 4.99
CA PRO A 174 -20.95 10.89 6.06
C PRO A 174 -21.14 9.45 5.61
N GLY A 175 -20.70 8.50 6.43
CA GLY A 175 -20.71 7.07 6.09
C GLY A 175 -19.71 6.65 5.04
N GLY A 176 -18.86 7.57 4.54
CA GLY A 176 -17.78 7.29 3.60
C GLY A 176 -16.72 6.36 4.18
N ARG A 177 -15.99 5.64 3.33
CA ARG A 177 -15.13 4.54 3.74
C ARG A 177 -13.71 4.72 3.24
N ILE A 178 -12.77 4.25 4.05
CA ILE A 178 -11.35 4.11 3.67
C ILE A 178 -10.96 2.65 3.64
N TYR A 179 -10.20 2.26 2.62
CA TYR A 179 -9.71 0.90 2.39
C TYR A 179 -8.20 0.93 2.31
N ILE A 180 -7.54 0.16 3.18
CA ILE A 180 -6.08 0.17 3.28
C ILE A 180 -5.55 -1.25 3.29
N THR A 181 -4.52 -1.51 2.50
CA THR A 181 -3.64 -2.68 2.67
C THR A 181 -2.24 -2.23 3.05
N THR A 182 -1.58 -3.02 3.89
CA THR A 182 -0.16 -2.88 4.23
C THR A 182 0.36 -4.14 4.92
N GLY A 183 1.67 -4.23 5.12
CA GLY A 183 2.28 -5.30 5.91
C GLY A 183 1.91 -5.24 7.39
N ASP A 184 1.64 -6.41 8.00
CA ASP A 184 1.48 -6.55 9.46
C ASP A 184 2.78 -6.99 10.11
N PHE A 185 3.51 -6.04 10.68
CA PHE A 185 4.76 -6.27 11.41
C PHE A 185 4.58 -7.14 12.68
N GLY A 186 3.35 -7.26 13.17
CA GLY A 186 2.99 -8.09 14.32
C GLY A 186 2.58 -9.52 13.96
N ALA A 187 2.53 -9.88 12.69
CA ALA A 187 2.16 -11.21 12.24
C ALA A 187 3.24 -12.26 12.52
N LEU A 188 2.88 -13.54 12.41
CA LEU A 188 3.80 -14.64 12.71
C LEU A 188 4.99 -14.69 11.73
N LEU A 189 4.74 -14.42 10.45
CA LEU A 189 5.79 -14.49 9.43
C LEU A 189 6.93 -13.48 9.68
N PRO A 190 6.69 -12.16 9.90
CA PRO A 190 7.75 -11.23 10.28
C PRO A 190 8.43 -11.59 11.60
N MET A 191 7.72 -12.17 12.56
CA MET A 191 8.35 -12.63 13.82
C MET A 191 9.38 -13.74 13.59
N ILE A 192 9.09 -14.67 12.67
CA ILE A 192 10.00 -15.78 12.32
C ILE A 192 11.16 -15.29 11.45
N GLN A 193 10.87 -14.45 10.45
CA GLN A 193 11.88 -14.01 9.48
C GLN A 193 12.77 -12.87 10.00
N GLY A 194 12.30 -12.11 11.00
CA GLY A 194 13.03 -10.96 11.55
C GLY A 194 13.40 -9.96 10.47
N SER A 195 14.67 -9.54 10.45
CA SER A 195 15.18 -8.57 9.44
C SER A 195 15.15 -9.07 7.99
N LYS A 196 14.86 -10.35 7.77
CA LYS A 196 14.73 -10.95 6.43
C LYS A 196 13.31 -10.91 5.89
N TRP A 197 12.35 -10.40 6.66
CA TRP A 197 10.98 -10.24 6.17
C TRP A 197 10.98 -9.28 4.98
N ARG A 198 10.34 -9.70 3.89
CA ARG A 198 10.39 -9.02 2.60
C ARG A 198 9.94 -7.54 2.62
N MET A 199 9.16 -7.14 3.64
CA MET A 199 8.71 -5.75 3.77
C MET A 199 9.75 -4.86 4.47
N ILE A 200 10.89 -5.39 4.97
CA ILE A 200 11.92 -4.58 5.62
C ILE A 200 12.97 -4.17 4.59
N HIS A 201 12.71 -3.05 3.94
CA HIS A 201 13.62 -2.46 2.95
C HIS A 201 13.55 -0.93 2.94
N PRO A 202 13.97 -0.25 4.03
CA PRO A 202 14.12 1.19 3.98
C PRO A 202 15.17 1.58 2.91
N PRO A 203 15.02 2.73 2.22
CA PRO A 203 14.14 3.84 2.56
C PRO A 203 12.73 3.74 1.98
N SER A 204 12.39 2.76 1.14
CA SER A 204 11.07 2.73 0.51
C SER A 204 9.96 2.46 1.53
N HIS A 205 10.13 1.49 2.43
CA HIS A 205 9.22 1.31 3.56
C HIS A 205 9.73 2.09 4.78
N ILE A 206 8.98 3.11 5.17
CA ILE A 206 9.31 3.98 6.32
C ILE A 206 8.63 3.46 7.58
N HIS A 207 7.39 2.95 7.47
CA HIS A 207 6.55 2.57 8.60
C HIS A 207 6.23 1.08 8.59
N TYR A 208 6.25 0.49 9.78
CA TYR A 208 5.98 -0.93 10.03
C TYR A 208 4.87 -1.03 11.06
N PHE A 209 3.64 -1.06 10.55
CA PHE A 209 2.45 -1.15 11.38
C PHE A 209 2.20 -2.58 11.82
N THR A 210 1.70 -2.77 13.03
CA THR A 210 0.95 -3.96 13.37
C THR A 210 -0.53 -3.75 13.02
N ARG A 211 -1.28 -4.81 12.80
CA ARG A 211 -2.72 -4.75 12.60
C ARG A 211 -3.42 -3.94 13.69
N LYS A 212 -2.96 -4.08 14.96
CA LYS A 212 -3.47 -3.32 16.10
C LYS A 212 -3.13 -1.83 15.98
N ASN A 213 -1.89 -1.49 15.57
CA ASN A 213 -1.48 -0.10 15.41
C ASN A 213 -2.28 0.60 14.33
N LEU A 214 -2.45 -0.04 13.17
CA LEU A 214 -3.19 0.52 12.06
C LEU A 214 -4.65 0.77 12.44
N ARG A 215 -5.27 -0.18 13.16
CA ARG A 215 -6.60 0.00 13.73
C ARG A 215 -6.66 1.23 14.65
N SER A 216 -5.75 1.30 15.65
CA SER A 216 -5.73 2.41 16.60
C SER A 216 -5.47 3.76 15.91
N LEU A 217 -4.66 3.77 14.85
CA LEU A 217 -4.40 4.97 14.07
C LEU A 217 -5.66 5.48 13.36
N LEU A 218 -6.41 4.60 12.72
CA LEU A 218 -7.68 4.94 12.07
C LEU A 218 -8.75 5.39 13.07
N GLU A 219 -8.88 4.69 14.19
CA GLU A 219 -9.82 5.05 15.27
C GLU A 219 -9.49 6.44 15.85
N ALA A 220 -8.21 6.77 15.99
CA ALA A 220 -7.76 8.10 16.44
C ALA A 220 -8.10 9.22 15.44
N GLN A 221 -8.27 8.91 14.15
CA GLN A 221 -8.74 9.87 13.14
C GLN A 221 -10.27 9.94 13.03
N GLY A 222 -11.02 9.19 13.84
CA GLY A 222 -12.49 9.19 13.86
C GLY A 222 -13.15 8.08 13.03
N PHE A 223 -12.37 7.17 12.44
CA PHE A 223 -12.96 6.04 11.72
C PHE A 223 -13.45 4.94 12.66
N SER A 224 -14.63 4.41 12.40
CA SER A 224 -15.10 3.13 12.95
C SER A 224 -14.59 1.98 12.08
N ILE A 225 -14.01 0.94 12.69
CA ILE A 225 -13.47 -0.19 11.93
C ILE A 225 -14.58 -1.17 11.57
N VAL A 226 -14.94 -1.20 10.30
CA VAL A 226 -15.95 -2.14 9.74
C VAL A 226 -15.39 -3.54 9.59
N ARG A 227 -14.14 -3.65 9.10
CA ARG A 227 -13.50 -4.94 8.87
C ARG A 227 -11.99 -4.84 8.98
N SER A 228 -11.38 -5.90 9.47
CA SER A 228 -9.93 -6.08 9.43
C SER A 228 -9.63 -7.56 9.24
N THR A 229 -8.89 -7.91 8.19
CA THR A 229 -8.60 -9.30 7.80
C THR A 229 -7.26 -9.40 7.10
N TYR A 230 -6.79 -10.62 6.88
CA TYR A 230 -5.63 -10.88 6.01
C TYR A 230 -6.12 -11.33 4.64
N MET A 231 -5.54 -10.73 3.60
CA MET A 231 -5.89 -11.05 2.23
C MET A 231 -4.83 -11.96 1.58
N PRO A 232 -5.25 -13.00 0.86
CA PRO A 232 -4.35 -13.74 0.00
C PRO A 232 -3.89 -12.87 -1.16
N VAL A 233 -2.63 -13.07 -1.57
CA VAL A 233 -2.01 -12.35 -2.68
C VAL A 233 -1.65 -13.31 -3.79
N TYR A 234 -2.03 -12.98 -5.03
CA TYR A 234 -1.47 -13.64 -6.22
C TYR A 234 -0.04 -13.17 -6.47
N ARG A 235 0.83 -14.11 -6.76
CA ARG A 235 2.23 -13.85 -7.11
C ARG A 235 2.64 -14.71 -8.28
N SER A 236 3.43 -14.15 -9.19
CA SER A 236 4.09 -14.96 -10.21
C SER A 236 5.24 -15.76 -9.59
N ILE A 237 5.49 -16.95 -10.12
CA ILE A 237 6.65 -17.75 -9.72
C ILE A 237 7.94 -16.99 -10.04
N ARG A 238 7.97 -16.22 -11.14
CA ARG A 238 9.10 -15.37 -11.52
C ARG A 238 9.38 -14.29 -10.46
N GLN A 239 8.35 -13.60 -9.98
CA GLN A 239 8.51 -12.57 -8.94
C GLN A 239 8.94 -13.16 -7.60
N ILE A 240 8.44 -14.34 -7.24
CA ILE A 240 8.89 -15.03 -6.03
C ILE A 240 10.37 -15.42 -6.17
N PHE A 241 10.75 -16.00 -7.31
CA PHE A 241 12.14 -16.34 -7.58
C PHE A 241 13.05 -15.10 -7.54
N TYR A 242 12.60 -13.99 -8.17
CA TYR A 242 13.31 -12.71 -8.14
C TYR A 242 13.51 -12.22 -6.71
N SER A 243 12.46 -12.14 -5.92
CA SER A 243 12.53 -11.63 -4.54
C SER A 243 13.37 -12.49 -3.61
N LEU A 244 13.38 -13.81 -3.81
CA LEU A 244 14.16 -14.73 -2.97
C LEU A 244 15.66 -14.78 -3.34
N PHE A 245 15.97 -14.63 -4.61
CA PHE A 245 17.30 -14.99 -5.12
C PHE A 245 18.04 -13.84 -5.81
N LEU A 246 17.36 -12.81 -6.28
CA LEU A 246 17.96 -11.75 -7.09
C LEU A 246 17.89 -10.36 -6.45
N LEU A 247 16.83 -10.02 -5.74
CA LEU A 247 16.59 -8.68 -5.21
C LEU A 247 17.73 -8.16 -4.32
N ASN A 248 18.33 -9.02 -3.47
CA ASN A 248 19.39 -8.62 -2.55
C ASN A 248 20.73 -9.31 -2.79
N ARG A 249 20.83 -10.19 -3.77
CA ARG A 249 22.04 -10.98 -4.06
C ARG A 249 22.08 -11.43 -5.53
N PRO A 250 22.36 -10.54 -6.49
CA PRO A 250 22.38 -10.91 -7.90
C PRO A 250 23.50 -11.95 -8.18
N LYS A 251 23.10 -13.19 -8.41
CA LYS A 251 24.02 -14.25 -8.84
C LYS A 251 23.89 -14.42 -10.35
N LYS A 252 25.00 -14.23 -11.09
CA LYS A 252 25.03 -14.26 -12.58
C LYS A 252 24.35 -15.50 -13.23
N GLY A 253 24.31 -16.67 -12.56
CA GLY A 253 23.64 -17.87 -13.09
C GLY A 253 22.12 -17.91 -12.86
N MET A 254 21.59 -17.19 -11.88
CA MET A 254 20.19 -17.27 -11.48
C MET A 254 19.26 -16.44 -12.38
N ALA A 255 19.76 -15.38 -13.01
CA ALA A 255 19.02 -14.62 -14.01
C ALA A 255 18.65 -15.50 -15.23
N ARG A 256 19.55 -16.42 -15.63
CA ARG A 256 19.28 -17.39 -16.72
C ARG A 256 18.21 -18.40 -16.32
N LEU A 257 18.23 -18.89 -15.06
CA LEU A 257 17.19 -19.80 -14.56
C LEU A 257 15.82 -19.11 -14.48
N MET A 258 15.77 -17.83 -14.08
CA MET A 258 14.52 -17.06 -14.08
C MET A 258 13.92 -16.96 -15.49
N GLY A 259 14.75 -16.80 -16.54
CA GLY A 259 14.30 -16.79 -17.93
C GLY A 259 13.65 -18.11 -18.40
N MET A 260 13.89 -19.23 -17.71
CA MET A 260 13.28 -20.53 -18.02
C MET A 260 11.92 -20.74 -17.32
N ILE A 261 11.54 -19.90 -16.38
CA ILE A 261 10.24 -19.96 -15.72
C ILE A 261 9.17 -19.43 -16.68
N PRO A 262 8.13 -20.21 -17.01
CA PRO A 262 7.06 -19.74 -17.89
C PRO A 262 6.38 -18.47 -17.36
N GLU A 263 6.05 -17.56 -18.27
CA GLU A 263 5.18 -16.42 -17.96
C GLU A 263 3.76 -16.92 -17.69
N GLY A 264 3.03 -16.23 -16.79
CA GLY A 264 1.67 -16.61 -16.44
C GLY A 264 1.52 -17.65 -15.33
N TRP A 265 2.59 -18.31 -14.89
CA TRP A 265 2.53 -19.17 -13.71
C TRP A 265 2.37 -18.32 -12.45
N ASN A 266 1.16 -18.31 -11.92
CA ASN A 266 0.81 -17.58 -10.70
C ASN A 266 0.01 -18.48 -9.75
N PHE A 267 0.07 -18.17 -8.47
CA PHE A 267 -0.73 -18.83 -7.46
C PHE A 267 -1.07 -17.83 -6.35
N SER A 268 -2.16 -18.10 -5.66
CA SER A 268 -2.64 -17.29 -4.56
C SER A 268 -2.21 -17.89 -3.24
N VAL A 269 -1.50 -17.12 -2.42
CA VAL A 269 -1.04 -17.52 -1.09
C VAL A 269 -1.51 -16.50 -0.06
N ASN A 270 -2.05 -16.98 1.05
CA ASN A 270 -2.25 -16.15 2.23
C ASN A 270 -1.13 -16.43 3.22
N THR A 271 -0.19 -15.53 3.33
CA THR A 271 0.91 -15.58 4.29
C THR A 271 0.55 -14.97 5.63
N PHE A 272 -0.70 -14.46 5.77
CA PHE A 272 -1.23 -13.83 6.97
C PHE A 272 -0.37 -12.67 7.50
N ASP A 273 0.27 -11.95 6.59
CA ASP A 273 1.13 -10.82 6.89
C ASP A 273 0.80 -9.55 6.08
N ILE A 274 -0.23 -9.61 5.20
CA ILE A 274 -0.81 -8.45 4.54
C ILE A 274 -2.20 -8.22 5.13
N VAL A 275 -2.33 -7.15 5.91
CA VAL A 275 -3.61 -6.75 6.49
C VAL A 275 -4.42 -5.95 5.47
N PHE A 276 -5.72 -6.22 5.40
CA PHE A 276 -6.71 -5.39 4.75
C PHE A 276 -7.67 -4.85 5.81
N ILE A 277 -7.80 -3.54 5.89
CA ILE A 277 -8.66 -2.88 6.86
C ILE A 277 -9.62 -1.92 6.14
N ILE A 278 -10.86 -1.88 6.62
CA ILE A 278 -11.92 -0.97 6.16
C ILE A 278 -12.34 -0.13 7.34
N GLY A 279 -12.14 1.19 7.24
CA GLY A 279 -12.65 2.18 8.17
C GLY A 279 -13.84 2.92 7.57
N GLN A 280 -14.81 3.29 8.39
CA GLN A 280 -15.97 4.10 7.99
C GLN A 280 -16.00 5.37 8.82
N LYS A 281 -16.25 6.50 8.15
CA LYS A 281 -16.51 7.78 8.80
C LYS A 281 -17.86 7.74 9.51
N VAL A 282 -17.85 8.03 10.79
CA VAL A 282 -19.04 8.09 11.66
C VAL A 282 -19.66 9.47 11.61
#